data_f04a44c00de5ffff4c5029f37cbf83ac
#
_entry.id   f04a44c00de5ffff4c5029f37cbf83ac
#
_cell.length_a   1.000
_cell.length_b   1.000
_cell.length_c   1.000
_cell.angle_alpha   90.00
_cell.angle_beta   90.00
_cell.angle_gamma   90.00
#
_symmetry.space_group_name_H-M   'P 1'
#
loop_
_entity.id
_entity.type
_entity.pdbx_description
1 polymer ?
#
loop_
_entity_poly.entity_id
_entity_poly.type
_entity_poly.pdbx_seq_one_letter_code
_entity_poly.pdbx_strand_id
1 'polypeptide(L)'
;MMKSLGFVILTWNSDKYIAKCLDSILALSKVKCYISIVDNGSQDDSCSILKKYSEEHDNIIVNYLDKNYGTTKSRNIGLKELNDVDYICILDSDTEIVDESGFMDVLAFLDDHPQCGIVGPKLVNAKGVLQYSGRNIPTTKEKMYKVLPFKSFRKKAESLEHVNYDKEDDFFPVGYLMSACWIMRRDAYDQIGLLDEHIFYAPEDVEYCLRSWSLGLKVIYYKNCTVLHHWQRISRKNFFSKHNYEHIKGLKYLKRKYKKELKVIGGRILETIE
;
A
#
# COMPACT_ATOMS: atom_id res chain seq x y z
N MET A 1 24.54 13.15 5.87
CA MET A 1 24.55 11.67 5.85
C MET A 1 23.54 11.19 4.79
N MET A 2 23.81 10.07 4.13
CA MET A 2 22.84 9.45 3.21
C MET A 2 21.64 8.97 4.03
N LYS A 3 20.43 9.30 3.58
CA LYS A 3 19.16 8.85 4.22
C LYS A 3 19.01 7.33 4.10
N SER A 4 18.30 6.73 5.03
CA SER A 4 18.03 5.30 5.08
C SER A 4 16.54 5.00 4.85
N LEU A 5 16.27 3.95 4.07
CA LEU A 5 14.92 3.54 3.71
C LEU A 5 14.75 2.04 3.95
N GLY A 6 13.82 1.68 4.80
CA GLY A 6 13.43 0.30 5.06
C GLY A 6 12.26 -0.13 4.18
N PHE A 7 12.46 -1.18 3.39
CA PHE A 7 11.39 -1.80 2.61
C PHE A 7 10.82 -2.99 3.35
N VAL A 8 9.49 -3.05 3.45
CA VAL A 8 8.76 -4.26 3.87
C VAL A 8 8.06 -4.85 2.66
N ILE A 9 8.46 -6.06 2.30
CA ILE A 9 7.90 -6.78 1.17
C ILE A 9 7.19 -8.03 1.67
N LEU A 10 5.89 -8.15 1.35
CA LEU A 10 5.14 -9.37 1.55
C LEU A 10 5.13 -10.16 0.25
N THR A 11 5.58 -11.41 0.28
CA THR A 11 5.51 -12.30 -0.88
C THR A 11 4.65 -13.54 -0.58
N TRP A 12 3.93 -13.99 -1.60
CA TRP A 12 3.16 -15.23 -1.61
C TRP A 12 2.93 -15.70 -3.04
N ASN A 13 3.66 -16.75 -3.46
CA ASN A 13 3.64 -17.28 -4.81
C ASN A 13 3.95 -16.19 -5.87
N SER A 14 5.11 -15.57 -5.74
CA SER A 14 5.55 -14.42 -6.55
C SER A 14 6.82 -14.68 -7.34
N ASP A 15 7.15 -15.93 -7.67
CA ASP A 15 8.34 -16.36 -8.38
C ASP A 15 8.63 -15.56 -9.66
N LYS A 16 7.58 -15.13 -10.36
CA LYS A 16 7.66 -14.36 -11.62
C LYS A 16 8.08 -12.91 -11.45
N TYR A 17 7.94 -12.35 -10.24
CA TYR A 17 8.05 -10.90 -10.03
C TYR A 17 9.06 -10.52 -8.98
N ILE A 18 9.23 -11.35 -7.93
CA ILE A 18 10.02 -10.98 -6.76
C ILE A 18 11.47 -10.60 -7.10
N ALA A 19 12.11 -11.28 -8.03
CA ALA A 19 13.47 -10.93 -8.46
C ALA A 19 13.54 -9.50 -9.02
N LYS A 20 12.64 -9.14 -9.94
CA LYS A 20 12.58 -7.79 -10.52
C LYS A 20 12.27 -6.72 -9.48
N CYS A 21 11.39 -7.02 -8.52
CA CYS A 21 11.10 -6.14 -7.40
C CYS A 21 12.38 -5.84 -6.62
N LEU A 22 13.13 -6.87 -6.22
CA LEU A 22 14.38 -6.73 -5.48
C LEU A 22 15.46 -6.01 -6.29
N ASP A 23 15.66 -6.37 -7.56
CA ASP A 23 16.62 -5.71 -8.45
C ASP A 23 16.34 -4.20 -8.55
N SER A 24 15.06 -3.80 -8.63
CA SER A 24 14.67 -2.40 -8.73
C SER A 24 14.98 -1.60 -7.46
N ILE A 25 14.93 -2.23 -6.28
CA ILE A 25 15.29 -1.61 -5.00
C ILE A 25 16.81 -1.54 -4.87
N LEU A 26 17.51 -2.61 -5.22
CA LEU A 26 18.98 -2.69 -5.15
C LEU A 26 19.66 -1.72 -6.13
N ALA A 27 18.97 -1.32 -7.20
CA ALA A 27 19.44 -0.31 -8.16
C ALA A 27 19.37 1.12 -7.62
N LEU A 28 18.66 1.39 -6.50
CA LEU A 28 18.61 2.72 -5.89
C LEU A 28 19.99 3.11 -5.34
N SER A 29 20.54 4.18 -5.85
CA SER A 29 21.91 4.64 -5.53
C SER A 29 21.99 5.81 -4.55
N LYS A 30 20.88 6.55 -4.38
CA LYS A 30 20.83 7.82 -3.62
C LYS A 30 20.33 7.66 -2.19
N VAL A 31 19.95 6.47 -1.79
CA VAL A 31 19.45 6.14 -0.44
C VAL A 31 19.99 4.79 0.00
N LYS A 32 20.23 4.63 1.31
CA LYS A 32 20.66 3.34 1.86
C LYS A 32 19.44 2.45 2.11
N CYS A 33 19.32 1.38 1.36
CA CYS A 33 18.18 0.47 1.45
C CYS A 33 18.41 -0.64 2.48
N TYR A 34 17.38 -0.95 3.28
CA TYR A 34 17.26 -2.13 4.12
C TYR A 34 15.97 -2.85 3.72
N ILE A 35 16.03 -4.15 3.50
CA ILE A 35 14.92 -4.90 2.91
C ILE A 35 14.52 -6.03 3.86
N SER A 36 13.33 -5.93 4.44
CA SER A 36 12.72 -7.01 5.21
C SER A 36 11.62 -7.67 4.39
N ILE A 37 11.80 -8.94 4.08
CA ILE A 37 10.89 -9.74 3.27
C ILE A 37 10.22 -10.76 4.16
N VAL A 38 8.91 -10.92 3.99
CA VAL A 38 8.15 -11.97 4.66
C VAL A 38 7.52 -12.87 3.60
N ASP A 39 8.04 -14.07 3.46
CA ASP A 39 7.41 -15.12 2.67
C ASP A 39 6.25 -15.74 3.45
N ASN A 40 5.05 -15.57 2.93
CA ASN A 40 3.79 -15.94 3.59
C ASN A 40 3.36 -17.40 3.27
N GLY A 41 4.33 -18.32 3.25
CA GLY A 41 4.11 -19.74 2.98
C GLY A 41 3.94 -20.03 1.48
N SER A 42 4.85 -19.54 0.64
CA SER A 42 4.84 -19.81 -0.81
C SER A 42 5.09 -21.27 -1.12
N GLN A 43 4.51 -21.73 -2.24
CA GLN A 43 4.59 -23.11 -2.74
C GLN A 43 5.25 -23.18 -4.12
N ASP A 44 5.69 -22.04 -4.66
CA ASP A 44 6.41 -21.87 -5.92
C ASP A 44 7.91 -21.66 -5.66
N ASP A 45 8.66 -21.20 -6.66
CA ASP A 45 10.10 -20.96 -6.56
C ASP A 45 10.47 -19.68 -5.79
N SER A 46 9.51 -18.96 -5.21
CA SER A 46 9.75 -17.71 -4.45
C SER A 46 10.80 -17.90 -3.36
N CYS A 47 10.69 -18.99 -2.55
CA CYS A 47 11.62 -19.23 -1.45
C CYS A 47 13.05 -19.45 -1.93
N SER A 48 13.28 -20.15 -3.05
CA SER A 48 14.62 -20.38 -3.60
C SER A 48 15.24 -19.08 -4.13
N ILE A 49 14.43 -18.22 -4.77
CA ILE A 49 14.86 -16.89 -5.22
C ILE A 49 15.25 -16.03 -4.02
N LEU A 50 14.40 -15.94 -2.99
CA LEU A 50 14.66 -15.16 -1.80
C LEU A 50 15.91 -15.59 -1.05
N LYS A 51 16.13 -16.90 -0.96
CA LYS A 51 17.34 -17.46 -0.34
C LYS A 51 18.59 -16.96 -1.05
N LYS A 52 18.63 -17.02 -2.38
CA LYS A 52 19.76 -16.52 -3.17
C LYS A 52 20.04 -15.04 -2.88
N TYR A 53 19.00 -14.17 -2.92
CA TYR A 53 19.18 -12.75 -2.67
C TYR A 53 19.67 -12.44 -1.24
N SER A 54 19.17 -13.16 -0.23
CA SER A 54 19.64 -12.96 1.15
C SER A 54 21.05 -13.49 1.42
N GLU A 55 21.55 -14.44 0.62
CA GLU A 55 22.94 -14.90 0.66
C GLU A 55 23.91 -13.95 -0.07
N GLU A 56 23.43 -13.22 -1.08
CA GLU A 56 24.21 -12.29 -1.90
C GLU A 56 24.22 -10.84 -1.35
N HIS A 57 23.26 -10.47 -0.47
CA HIS A 57 23.05 -9.09 -0.01
C HIS A 57 22.80 -9.01 1.50
N ASP A 58 23.76 -8.46 2.26
CA ASP A 58 23.69 -8.33 3.72
C ASP A 58 22.57 -7.40 4.22
N ASN A 59 22.01 -6.56 3.36
CA ASN A 59 20.91 -5.65 3.66
C ASN A 59 19.51 -6.25 3.42
N ILE A 60 19.44 -7.56 3.14
CA ILE A 60 18.19 -8.31 2.92
C ILE A 60 18.00 -9.33 4.04
N ILE A 61 16.87 -9.22 4.75
CA ILE A 61 16.42 -10.19 5.75
C ILE A 61 15.16 -10.88 5.24
N VAL A 62 15.09 -12.20 5.34
CA VAL A 62 13.92 -12.98 4.91
C VAL A 62 13.34 -13.80 6.05
N ASN A 63 12.04 -13.64 6.28
CA ASN A 63 11.25 -14.44 7.22
C ASN A 63 10.37 -15.42 6.45
N TYR A 64 10.62 -16.70 6.60
CA TYR A 64 9.82 -17.77 5.98
C TYR A 64 8.74 -18.25 6.93
N LEU A 65 7.47 -18.08 6.55
CA LEU A 65 6.33 -18.55 7.34
C LEU A 65 5.88 -19.94 6.85
N ASP A 66 5.37 -20.76 7.77
CA ASP A 66 4.88 -22.12 7.48
C ASP A 66 3.57 -22.14 6.67
N LYS A 67 2.83 -21.04 6.66
CA LYS A 67 1.55 -20.88 5.94
C LYS A 67 1.19 -19.41 5.79
N ASN A 68 0.12 -19.14 5.02
CA ASN A 68 -0.42 -17.80 4.84
C ASN A 68 -1.17 -17.31 6.10
N TYR A 69 -0.58 -16.34 6.81
CA TYR A 69 -1.15 -15.65 7.98
C TYR A 69 -1.91 -14.37 7.67
N GLY A 70 -2.06 -14.04 6.40
CA GLY A 70 -2.72 -12.81 5.92
C GLY A 70 -1.75 -11.64 5.75
N THR A 71 -2.28 -10.55 5.22
CA THR A 71 -1.45 -9.39 4.83
C THR A 71 -0.91 -8.64 6.04
N THR A 72 -1.79 -8.31 6.99
CA THR A 72 -1.44 -7.42 8.11
C THR A 72 -0.44 -8.03 9.06
N LYS A 73 -0.71 -9.27 9.50
CA LYS A 73 0.18 -9.98 10.43
C LYS A 73 1.56 -10.21 9.81
N SER A 74 1.61 -10.62 8.55
CA SER A 74 2.88 -10.89 7.88
C SER A 74 3.67 -9.60 7.63
N ARG A 75 3.04 -8.52 7.17
CA ARG A 75 3.73 -7.22 7.03
C ARG A 75 4.24 -6.69 8.38
N ASN A 76 3.50 -6.92 9.47
CA ASN A 76 3.94 -6.50 10.81
C ASN A 76 5.21 -7.22 11.29
N ILE A 77 5.45 -8.47 10.84
CA ILE A 77 6.71 -9.17 11.12
C ILE A 77 7.87 -8.38 10.50
N GLY A 78 7.78 -8.06 9.22
CA GLY A 78 8.83 -7.31 8.52
C GLY A 78 8.99 -5.88 9.05
N LEU A 79 7.90 -5.19 9.39
CA LEU A 79 7.95 -3.83 9.95
C LEU A 79 8.72 -3.76 11.28
N LYS A 80 8.61 -4.79 12.11
CA LYS A 80 9.30 -4.87 13.42
C LYS A 80 10.82 -5.02 13.31
N GLU A 81 11.34 -5.41 12.16
CA GLU A 81 12.77 -5.53 11.92
C GLU A 81 13.45 -4.23 11.48
N LEU A 82 12.65 -3.28 11.00
CA LEU A 82 13.15 -2.00 10.49
C LEU A 82 13.17 -0.94 11.61
N ASN A 83 14.11 -1.01 12.53
CA ASN A 83 14.14 -0.12 13.69
C ASN A 83 14.82 1.24 13.42
N ASP A 84 15.96 1.25 12.72
CA ASP A 84 16.82 2.42 12.57
C ASP A 84 16.86 2.91 11.11
N VAL A 85 15.69 3.32 10.58
CA VAL A 85 15.59 3.88 9.23
C VAL A 85 14.82 5.21 9.26
N ASP A 86 15.20 6.13 8.37
CA ASP A 86 14.56 7.45 8.25
C ASP A 86 13.17 7.36 7.62
N TYR A 87 12.99 6.40 6.69
CA TYR A 87 11.73 6.16 5.99
C TYR A 87 11.38 4.67 5.98
N ILE A 88 10.09 4.39 5.84
CA ILE A 88 9.52 3.05 5.66
C ILE A 88 8.73 3.03 4.35
N CYS A 89 9.01 2.03 3.53
CA CYS A 89 8.24 1.70 2.34
C CYS A 89 7.58 0.33 2.48
N ILE A 90 6.25 0.28 2.47
CA ILE A 90 5.51 -0.97 2.28
C ILE A 90 5.35 -1.16 0.79
N LEU A 91 5.83 -2.28 0.26
CA LEU A 91 5.89 -2.56 -1.17
C LEU A 91 5.37 -3.97 -1.47
N ASP A 92 4.51 -4.11 -2.49
CA ASP A 92 4.07 -5.43 -2.95
C ASP A 92 5.17 -6.10 -3.78
N SER A 93 5.29 -7.43 -3.67
CA SER A 93 6.31 -8.24 -4.35
C SER A 93 6.20 -8.26 -5.88
N ASP A 94 5.12 -7.75 -6.45
CA ASP A 94 4.89 -7.61 -7.90
C ASP A 94 4.97 -6.16 -8.38
N THR A 95 5.76 -5.33 -7.68
CA THR A 95 6.07 -3.94 -8.07
C THR A 95 7.53 -3.79 -8.49
N GLU A 96 7.84 -2.78 -9.31
CA GLU A 96 9.20 -2.38 -9.68
C GLU A 96 9.32 -0.85 -9.58
N ILE A 97 10.37 -0.36 -8.92
CA ILE A 97 10.70 1.07 -8.86
C ILE A 97 11.45 1.41 -10.15
N VAL A 98 10.76 2.04 -11.09
CA VAL A 98 11.30 2.36 -12.43
C VAL A 98 11.75 3.82 -12.58
N ASP A 99 11.54 4.63 -11.54
CA ASP A 99 11.81 6.07 -11.52
C ASP A 99 12.50 6.45 -10.21
N GLU A 100 13.82 6.29 -10.15
CA GLU A 100 14.60 6.64 -8.96
C GLU A 100 14.48 8.13 -8.62
N SER A 101 14.49 9.02 -9.63
CA SER A 101 14.41 10.46 -9.40
C SER A 101 13.08 10.82 -8.74
N GLY A 102 11.97 10.41 -9.32
CA GLY A 102 10.64 10.66 -8.74
C GLY A 102 10.48 10.01 -7.37
N PHE A 103 11.13 8.85 -7.13
CA PHE A 103 11.11 8.22 -5.82
C PHE A 103 11.88 9.04 -4.78
N MET A 104 13.03 9.64 -5.14
CA MET A 104 13.78 10.56 -4.27
C MET A 104 13.00 11.86 -4.02
N ASP A 105 12.27 12.36 -5.02
CA ASP A 105 11.42 13.55 -4.86
C ASP A 105 10.28 13.29 -3.85
N VAL A 106 9.77 12.06 -3.76
CA VAL A 106 8.81 11.68 -2.70
C VAL A 106 9.46 11.76 -1.31
N LEU A 107 10.71 11.33 -1.15
CA LEU A 107 11.40 11.44 0.15
C LEU A 107 11.64 12.90 0.54
N ALA A 108 12.06 13.74 -0.41
CA ALA A 108 12.19 15.19 -0.19
C ALA A 108 10.83 15.83 0.14
N PHE A 109 9.78 15.48 -0.59
CA PHE A 109 8.42 15.93 -0.30
C PHE A 109 7.98 15.59 1.12
N LEU A 110 8.28 14.39 1.61
CA LEU A 110 7.96 13.97 2.97
C LEU A 110 8.71 14.78 4.02
N ASP A 111 9.96 15.20 3.76
CA ASP A 111 10.74 16.06 4.65
C ASP A 111 10.11 17.46 4.75
N ASP A 112 9.70 18.02 3.61
CA ASP A 112 9.11 19.37 3.54
C ASP A 112 7.68 19.43 4.06
N HIS A 113 6.99 18.27 4.19
CA HIS A 113 5.59 18.17 4.59
C HIS A 113 5.38 17.28 5.82
N PRO A 114 5.76 17.75 7.03
CA PRO A 114 5.66 16.96 8.27
C PRO A 114 4.24 16.50 8.62
N GLN A 115 3.21 17.14 8.10
CA GLN A 115 1.81 16.74 8.25
C GLN A 115 1.40 15.57 7.33
N CYS A 116 2.32 15.09 6.46
CA CYS A 116 2.06 13.95 5.59
C CYS A 116 2.36 12.65 6.32
N GLY A 117 1.38 11.76 6.40
CA GLY A 117 1.51 10.43 7.01
C GLY A 117 1.92 9.36 6.02
N ILE A 118 1.23 9.32 4.87
CA ILE A 118 1.42 8.28 3.85
C ILE A 118 1.44 8.92 2.47
N VAL A 119 2.43 8.60 1.66
CA VAL A 119 2.50 8.95 0.24
C VAL A 119 2.43 7.68 -0.60
N GLY A 120 1.58 7.69 -1.64
CA GLY A 120 1.55 6.66 -2.67
C GLY A 120 1.88 7.25 -4.03
N PRO A 121 2.82 6.63 -4.78
CA PRO A 121 3.18 7.06 -6.12
C PRO A 121 2.11 6.70 -7.17
N LYS A 122 2.28 7.21 -8.37
CA LYS A 122 1.53 6.78 -9.55
C LYS A 122 1.88 5.33 -9.89
N LEU A 123 0.88 4.45 -9.83
CA LEU A 123 1.03 3.06 -10.22
C LEU A 123 0.61 2.88 -11.68
N VAL A 124 1.44 2.19 -12.45
CA VAL A 124 1.13 1.81 -13.83
C VAL A 124 1.36 0.31 -14.03
N ASN A 125 0.64 -0.30 -14.96
CA ASN A 125 0.93 -1.68 -15.33
C ASN A 125 2.05 -1.74 -16.40
N ALA A 126 2.49 -2.94 -16.78
CA ALA A 126 3.52 -3.17 -17.81
C ALA A 126 3.20 -2.56 -19.20
N LYS A 127 1.97 -2.11 -19.44
CA LYS A 127 1.55 -1.41 -20.66
C LYS A 127 1.48 0.11 -20.46
N GLY A 128 1.94 0.65 -19.33
CA GLY A 128 1.85 2.07 -19.00
C GLY A 128 0.43 2.55 -18.63
N VAL A 129 -0.53 1.62 -18.44
CA VAL A 129 -1.91 2.00 -18.08
C VAL A 129 -1.98 2.32 -16.60
N LEU A 130 -2.53 3.50 -16.27
CA LEU A 130 -2.72 3.98 -14.91
C LEU A 130 -3.59 3.03 -14.08
N GLN A 131 -3.15 2.76 -12.87
CA GLN A 131 -3.93 2.10 -11.84
C GLN A 131 -4.37 3.15 -10.80
N TYR A 132 -5.67 3.30 -10.63
CA TYR A 132 -6.24 4.25 -9.67
C TYR A 132 -6.00 3.77 -8.23
N SER A 133 -4.81 4.06 -7.69
CA SER A 133 -4.39 3.67 -6.34
C SER A 133 -4.95 4.58 -5.25
N GLY A 134 -5.05 5.88 -5.50
CA GLY A 134 -5.68 6.85 -4.61
C GLY A 134 -7.20 6.85 -4.79
N ARG A 135 -7.97 6.79 -3.71
CA ARG A 135 -9.42 6.67 -3.74
C ARG A 135 -10.09 7.45 -2.61
N ASN A 136 -11.37 7.72 -2.78
CA ASN A 136 -12.22 8.24 -1.72
C ASN A 136 -12.51 7.17 -0.66
N ILE A 137 -12.76 7.58 0.58
CA ILE A 137 -13.18 6.67 1.65
C ILE A 137 -14.46 5.93 1.22
N PRO A 138 -14.52 4.59 1.33
CA PRO A 138 -15.68 3.82 0.91
C PRO A 138 -16.94 4.18 1.69
N THR A 139 -18.00 4.56 0.99
CA THR A 139 -19.30 4.88 1.59
C THR A 139 -20.28 3.72 1.51
N THR A 140 -21.29 3.71 2.39
CA THR A 140 -22.38 2.73 2.31
C THR A 140 -23.13 2.82 0.97
N LYS A 141 -23.29 4.05 0.43
CA LYS A 141 -23.97 4.30 -0.85
C LYS A 141 -23.19 3.71 -2.02
N GLU A 142 -21.87 3.89 -2.04
CA GLU A 142 -20.98 3.28 -3.05
C GLU A 142 -21.08 1.74 -3.02
N LYS A 143 -21.00 1.13 -1.83
CA LYS A 143 -21.12 -0.34 -1.68
C LYS A 143 -22.49 -0.85 -2.14
N MET A 144 -23.57 -0.12 -1.85
CA MET A 144 -24.91 -0.46 -2.33
C MET A 144 -24.98 -0.42 -3.86
N TYR A 145 -24.41 0.61 -4.51
CA TYR A 145 -24.39 0.70 -5.97
C TYR A 145 -23.56 -0.42 -6.63
N LYS A 146 -22.48 -0.90 -6.00
CA LYS A 146 -21.66 -2.02 -6.50
C LYS A 146 -22.43 -3.35 -6.56
N VAL A 147 -23.43 -3.55 -5.70
CA VAL A 147 -24.23 -4.80 -5.64
C VAL A 147 -25.38 -4.78 -6.67
N LEU A 148 -25.81 -3.61 -7.13
CA LEU A 148 -26.91 -3.50 -8.09
C LEU A 148 -26.48 -3.95 -9.48
N PRO A 149 -27.33 -4.72 -10.23
CA PRO A 149 -26.93 -5.39 -11.47
C PRO A 149 -26.80 -4.46 -12.70
N PHE A 150 -27.21 -3.20 -12.59
CA PHE A 150 -27.25 -2.28 -13.73
C PHE A 150 -25.95 -1.52 -13.92
N LYS A 151 -25.47 -1.40 -15.17
CA LYS A 151 -24.23 -0.67 -15.53
C LYS A 151 -24.20 0.79 -15.04
N SER A 152 -25.36 1.47 -15.00
CA SER A 152 -25.48 2.85 -14.51
C SER A 152 -25.12 2.98 -13.03
N PHE A 153 -25.47 2.01 -12.18
CA PHE A 153 -25.08 2.00 -10.77
C PHE A 153 -23.59 1.70 -10.58
N ARG A 154 -23.01 0.85 -11.42
CA ARG A 154 -21.55 0.63 -11.41
C ARG A 154 -20.79 1.91 -11.73
N LYS A 155 -21.19 2.67 -12.76
CA LYS A 155 -20.60 3.98 -13.07
C LYS A 155 -20.74 4.96 -11.90
N LYS A 156 -21.89 4.99 -11.22
CA LYS A 156 -22.10 5.81 -10.02
C LYS A 156 -21.20 5.36 -8.86
N ALA A 157 -21.00 4.06 -8.66
CA ALA A 157 -20.08 3.57 -7.65
C ALA A 157 -18.64 3.97 -7.95
N GLU A 158 -18.21 3.83 -9.21
CA GLU A 158 -16.88 4.24 -9.68
C GLU A 158 -16.66 5.75 -9.49
N SER A 159 -17.64 6.60 -9.80
CA SER A 159 -17.55 8.06 -9.59
C SER A 159 -17.49 8.47 -8.11
N LEU A 160 -18.02 7.65 -7.20
CA LEU A 160 -17.89 7.87 -5.77
C LEU A 160 -16.56 7.36 -5.20
N GLU A 161 -15.99 6.32 -5.79
CA GLU A 161 -14.72 5.71 -5.37
C GLU A 161 -13.51 6.50 -5.87
N HIS A 162 -13.56 6.98 -7.12
CA HIS A 162 -12.43 7.63 -7.75
C HIS A 162 -12.32 9.09 -7.32
N VAL A 163 -11.09 9.53 -7.07
CA VAL A 163 -10.72 10.94 -6.99
C VAL A 163 -10.50 11.49 -8.40
N ASN A 164 -10.50 12.81 -8.55
CA ASN A 164 -10.15 13.43 -9.83
C ASN A 164 -8.63 13.39 -10.02
N TYR A 165 -8.17 12.55 -10.97
CA TYR A 165 -6.75 12.41 -11.35
C TYR A 165 -6.28 13.44 -12.37
N ASP A 166 -7.20 14.20 -12.98
CA ASP A 166 -6.89 15.22 -13.99
C ASP A 166 -6.54 16.59 -13.37
N LYS A 167 -6.41 16.66 -12.03
CA LYS A 167 -5.93 17.86 -11.35
C LYS A 167 -4.55 18.26 -11.88
N GLU A 168 -4.28 19.57 -11.98
CA GLU A 168 -2.98 20.09 -12.40
C GLU A 168 -1.89 19.86 -11.35
N ASP A 169 -2.28 19.75 -10.08
CA ASP A 169 -1.35 19.56 -8.96
C ASP A 169 -0.52 18.28 -9.09
N ASP A 170 0.76 18.35 -8.74
CA ASP A 170 1.69 17.22 -8.72
C ASP A 170 1.36 16.19 -7.64
N PHE A 171 0.65 16.60 -6.62
CA PHE A 171 0.18 15.78 -5.52
C PHE A 171 -1.16 16.29 -4.97
N PHE A 172 -1.96 15.41 -4.44
CA PHE A 172 -3.23 15.78 -3.80
C PHE A 172 -3.65 14.78 -2.72
N PRO A 173 -4.44 15.24 -1.74
CA PRO A 173 -4.95 14.36 -0.70
C PRO A 173 -5.99 13.39 -1.26
N VAL A 174 -5.99 12.16 -0.71
CA VAL A 174 -6.93 11.10 -1.06
C VAL A 174 -7.48 10.45 0.20
N GLY A 175 -8.64 9.83 0.10
CA GLY A 175 -9.23 9.13 1.23
C GLY A 175 -8.39 7.96 1.70
N TYR A 176 -7.94 7.13 0.77
CA TYR A 176 -6.99 6.06 1.01
C TYR A 176 -6.17 5.74 -0.25
N LEU A 177 -5.08 5.04 -0.05
CA LEU A 177 -4.18 4.50 -1.07
C LEU A 177 -4.21 2.98 -1.04
N MET A 178 -4.22 2.33 -2.19
CA MET A 178 -3.93 0.89 -2.27
C MET A 178 -2.53 0.60 -1.71
N SER A 179 -2.40 -0.48 -0.95
CA SER A 179 -1.16 -0.81 -0.22
C SER A 179 -0.04 -1.41 -1.07
N ALA A 180 -0.10 -1.23 -2.41
CA ALA A 180 0.94 -1.75 -3.31
C ALA A 180 2.28 -0.99 -3.19
N CYS A 181 2.24 0.30 -2.88
CA CYS A 181 3.42 1.10 -2.54
C CYS A 181 3.02 2.26 -1.63
N TRP A 182 3.48 2.24 -0.38
CA TRP A 182 3.33 3.31 0.59
C TRP A 182 4.68 3.76 1.10
N ILE A 183 4.92 5.04 1.11
CA ILE A 183 6.15 5.63 1.61
C ILE A 183 5.78 6.56 2.78
N MET A 184 6.48 6.41 3.90
CA MET A 184 6.22 7.14 5.14
C MET A 184 7.55 7.57 5.75
N ARG A 185 7.58 8.73 6.42
CA ARG A 185 8.68 8.99 7.36
C ARG A 185 8.55 8.08 8.58
N ARG A 186 9.68 7.82 9.20
CA ARG A 186 9.74 7.00 10.42
C ARG A 186 8.86 7.55 11.54
N ASP A 187 8.91 8.84 11.81
CA ASP A 187 8.11 9.48 12.85
C ASP A 187 6.59 9.41 12.59
N ALA A 188 6.17 9.49 11.33
CA ALA A 188 4.78 9.30 10.95
C ALA A 188 4.34 7.84 11.15
N TYR A 189 5.18 6.88 10.74
CA TYR A 189 4.94 5.46 10.99
C TYR A 189 4.84 5.16 12.49
N ASP A 190 5.72 5.71 13.32
CA ASP A 190 5.71 5.49 14.78
C ASP A 190 4.42 6.02 15.42
N GLN A 191 3.83 7.10 14.88
CA GLN A 191 2.52 7.61 15.32
C GLN A 191 1.36 6.74 14.85
N ILE A 192 1.38 6.28 13.58
CA ILE A 192 0.31 5.45 13.01
C ILE A 192 0.39 4.02 13.59
N GLY A 193 1.59 3.47 13.75
CA GLY A 193 1.88 2.16 14.30
C GLY A 193 1.70 1.01 13.31
N LEU A 194 1.69 -0.20 13.82
CA LEU A 194 1.54 -1.44 13.06
C LEU A 194 0.16 -1.56 12.41
N LEU A 195 0.04 -2.37 11.35
CA LEU A 195 -1.24 -2.72 10.75
C LEU A 195 -2.14 -3.48 11.74
N ASP A 196 -3.46 -3.35 11.58
CA ASP A 196 -4.44 -3.99 12.47
C ASP A 196 -4.62 -5.47 12.11
N GLU A 197 -4.09 -6.35 12.95
CA GLU A 197 -4.12 -7.81 12.74
C GLU A 197 -5.51 -8.45 12.85
N HIS A 198 -6.55 -7.72 13.25
CA HIS A 198 -7.93 -8.18 13.14
C HIS A 198 -8.44 -8.25 11.69
N ILE A 199 -7.70 -7.63 10.76
CA ILE A 199 -7.96 -7.67 9.33
C ILE A 199 -6.96 -8.65 8.69
N PHE A 200 -7.45 -9.78 8.21
CA PHE A 200 -6.60 -10.82 7.63
C PHE A 200 -6.00 -10.40 6.26
N TYR A 201 -6.82 -9.79 5.37
CA TYR A 201 -6.42 -9.45 4.01
C TYR A 201 -6.80 -8.01 3.65
N ALA A 202 -8.07 -7.72 3.56
CA ALA A 202 -8.62 -6.40 3.18
C ALA A 202 -9.86 -6.10 4.04
N PRO A 203 -10.16 -4.84 4.29
CA PRO A 203 -9.59 -3.59 3.77
C PRO A 203 -8.52 -2.98 4.72
N GLU A 204 -7.36 -3.56 4.81
CA GLU A 204 -6.26 -3.07 5.65
C GLU A 204 -5.76 -1.70 5.17
N ASP A 205 -5.79 -1.48 3.86
CA ASP A 205 -5.44 -0.23 3.21
C ASP A 205 -6.34 0.93 3.65
N VAL A 206 -7.65 0.72 3.66
CA VAL A 206 -8.62 1.70 4.15
C VAL A 206 -8.44 1.95 5.64
N GLU A 207 -8.23 0.89 6.46
CA GLU A 207 -8.05 1.01 7.90
C GLU A 207 -6.82 1.86 8.24
N TYR A 208 -5.69 1.55 7.61
CA TYR A 208 -4.43 2.22 7.89
C TYR A 208 -4.46 3.70 7.49
N CYS A 209 -5.01 4.02 6.33
CA CYS A 209 -5.20 5.40 5.89
C CYS A 209 -6.20 6.16 6.76
N LEU A 210 -7.30 5.56 7.21
CA LEU A 210 -8.24 6.17 8.16
C LEU A 210 -7.57 6.49 9.49
N ARG A 211 -6.69 5.62 9.98
CA ARG A 211 -5.93 5.85 11.20
C ARG A 211 -4.96 7.02 11.05
N SER A 212 -4.26 7.10 9.92
CA SER A 212 -3.44 8.26 9.57
C SER A 212 -4.25 9.56 9.61
N TRP A 213 -5.40 9.60 8.94
CA TRP A 213 -6.31 10.75 8.97
C TRP A 213 -6.82 11.09 10.39
N SER A 214 -7.12 10.10 11.22
CA SER A 214 -7.60 10.30 12.60
C SER A 214 -6.55 10.95 13.49
N LEU A 215 -5.28 10.78 13.18
CA LEU A 215 -4.14 11.41 13.83
C LEU A 215 -3.80 12.81 13.26
N GLY A 216 -4.55 13.27 12.26
CA GLY A 216 -4.27 14.55 11.58
C GLY A 216 -3.18 14.46 10.51
N LEU A 217 -2.71 13.24 10.21
CA LEU A 217 -1.70 12.98 9.19
C LEU A 217 -2.36 12.72 7.83
N LYS A 218 -1.95 13.49 6.81
CA LYS A 218 -2.53 13.43 5.46
C LYS A 218 -2.09 12.17 4.70
N VAL A 219 -2.98 11.67 3.85
CA VAL A 219 -2.70 10.60 2.89
C VAL A 219 -2.67 11.23 1.49
N ILE A 220 -1.53 11.15 0.82
CA ILE A 220 -1.24 11.90 -0.39
C ILE A 220 -0.97 10.96 -1.56
N TYR A 221 -1.62 11.20 -2.69
CA TYR A 221 -1.24 10.64 -3.98
C TYR A 221 -0.26 11.57 -4.67
N TYR A 222 0.91 11.04 -5.12
CA TYR A 222 2.00 11.79 -5.76
C TYR A 222 2.16 11.36 -7.22
N LYS A 223 1.92 12.29 -8.16
CA LYS A 223 1.87 11.97 -9.61
C LYS A 223 3.23 11.80 -10.26
N ASN A 224 4.23 12.55 -9.79
CA ASN A 224 5.53 12.67 -10.45
C ASN A 224 6.52 11.57 -10.06
N CYS A 225 6.09 10.56 -9.32
CA CYS A 225 6.81 9.32 -9.09
C CYS A 225 6.04 8.16 -9.71
N THR A 226 6.68 7.36 -10.55
CA THR A 226 6.05 6.21 -11.20
C THR A 226 6.62 4.90 -10.69
N VAL A 227 5.74 3.99 -10.25
CA VAL A 227 6.06 2.62 -9.87
C VAL A 227 5.28 1.68 -10.77
N LEU A 228 5.96 0.69 -11.34
CA LEU A 228 5.33 -0.37 -12.11
C LEU A 228 4.70 -1.37 -11.14
N HIS A 229 3.45 -1.80 -11.40
CA HIS A 229 2.76 -2.81 -10.60
C HIS A 229 2.09 -3.83 -11.52
N HIS A 230 2.54 -5.07 -11.48
CA HIS A 230 2.09 -6.13 -12.40
C HIS A 230 0.67 -6.64 -12.14
N TRP A 231 0.12 -6.31 -11.00
CA TRP A 231 -1.27 -6.55 -10.59
C TRP A 231 -1.85 -7.90 -11.01
N GLN A 232 -1.59 -8.88 -10.23
CA GLN A 232 -2.13 -10.23 -10.38
C GLN A 232 -3.60 -10.33 -9.91
N ARG A 233 -4.58 -9.92 -10.63
CA ARG A 233 -6.03 -9.92 -10.26
C ARG A 233 -6.55 -11.24 -9.65
N ILE A 234 -5.94 -11.71 -8.59
CA ILE A 234 -6.24 -12.99 -7.91
C ILE A 234 -7.68 -13.00 -7.34
N SER A 235 -8.17 -11.84 -6.87
CA SER A 235 -9.46 -11.72 -6.16
C SER A 235 -10.72 -11.79 -7.03
N ARG A 236 -10.62 -11.70 -8.38
CA ARG A 236 -11.82 -11.64 -9.24
C ARG A 236 -12.41 -13.00 -9.65
N LYS A 237 -11.74 -14.11 -9.38
CA LYS A 237 -12.12 -15.42 -9.99
C LYS A 237 -13.23 -16.18 -9.27
N ASN A 238 -13.54 -15.95 -7.98
CA ASN A 238 -14.58 -16.68 -7.25
C ASN A 238 -15.30 -15.81 -6.21
N PHE A 239 -16.60 -15.59 -6.41
CA PHE A 239 -17.45 -14.82 -5.47
C PHE A 239 -17.52 -15.44 -4.05
N PHE A 240 -17.44 -16.76 -3.94
CA PHE A 240 -17.44 -17.52 -2.67
C PHE A 240 -16.02 -17.84 -2.16
N SER A 241 -15.01 -17.09 -2.57
CA SER A 241 -13.64 -17.34 -2.10
C SER A 241 -13.46 -16.92 -0.63
N LYS A 242 -12.53 -17.58 0.07
CA LYS A 242 -12.09 -17.21 1.42
C LYS A 242 -11.71 -15.70 1.49
N HIS A 243 -11.09 -15.16 0.43
CA HIS A 243 -10.72 -13.76 0.31
C HIS A 243 -11.95 -12.82 0.38
N ASN A 244 -13.03 -13.13 -0.33
CA ASN A 244 -14.26 -12.32 -0.28
C ASN A 244 -14.94 -12.38 1.09
N TYR A 245 -14.93 -13.53 1.74
CA TYR A 245 -15.44 -13.67 3.10
C TYR A 245 -14.65 -12.82 4.09
N GLU A 246 -13.31 -12.90 4.08
CA GLU A 246 -12.44 -12.10 4.95
C GLU A 246 -12.56 -10.60 4.65
N HIS A 247 -12.71 -10.21 3.38
CA HIS A 247 -12.97 -8.81 3.01
C HIS A 247 -14.30 -8.29 3.61
N ILE A 248 -15.38 -9.06 3.52
CA ILE A 248 -16.69 -8.66 4.12
C ILE A 248 -16.58 -8.56 5.64
N LYS A 249 -15.87 -9.48 6.28
CA LYS A 249 -15.61 -9.47 7.72
C LYS A 249 -14.81 -8.23 8.13
N GLY A 250 -13.75 -7.92 7.37
CA GLY A 250 -12.94 -6.71 7.58
C GLY A 250 -13.75 -5.42 7.42
N LEU A 251 -14.61 -5.32 6.38
CA LEU A 251 -15.50 -4.16 6.21
C LEU A 251 -16.49 -3.98 7.38
N LYS A 252 -17.04 -5.08 7.92
CA LYS A 252 -17.91 -5.01 9.10
C LYS A 252 -17.14 -4.54 10.33
N TYR A 253 -15.91 -5.04 10.52
CA TYR A 253 -15.02 -4.65 11.59
C TYR A 253 -14.68 -3.14 11.49
N LEU A 254 -14.23 -2.67 10.34
CA LEU A 254 -13.89 -1.29 10.07
C LEU A 254 -15.08 -0.34 10.37
N LYS A 255 -16.29 -0.69 9.88
CA LYS A 255 -17.49 0.10 10.14
C LYS A 255 -17.84 0.19 11.64
N ARG A 256 -17.54 -0.85 12.42
CA ARG A 256 -17.76 -0.85 13.88
C ARG A 256 -16.71 -0.01 14.60
N LYS A 257 -15.43 -0.16 14.21
CA LYS A 257 -14.27 0.53 14.81
C LYS A 257 -14.34 2.04 14.56
N TYR A 258 -14.67 2.48 13.34
CA TYR A 258 -14.66 3.87 12.91
C TYR A 258 -16.05 4.49 12.68
N LYS A 259 -17.07 4.03 13.40
CA LYS A 259 -18.47 4.46 13.17
C LYS A 259 -18.69 5.97 13.29
N LYS A 260 -17.97 6.66 14.18
CA LYS A 260 -18.04 8.12 14.38
C LYS A 260 -17.07 8.84 13.43
N GLU A 261 -15.86 8.35 13.30
CA GLU A 261 -14.76 8.93 12.54
C GLU A 261 -15.04 8.96 11.04
N LEU A 262 -15.67 7.93 10.48
CA LEU A 262 -16.03 7.85 9.05
C LEU A 262 -16.88 9.03 8.58
N LYS A 263 -17.71 9.61 9.45
CA LYS A 263 -18.50 10.80 9.12
C LYS A 263 -17.67 12.09 9.18
N VAL A 264 -16.81 12.20 10.19
CA VAL A 264 -15.99 13.40 10.43
C VAL A 264 -14.83 13.48 9.46
N ILE A 265 -14.12 12.37 9.25
CA ILE A 265 -12.96 12.29 8.34
C ILE A 265 -13.40 12.49 6.90
N GLY A 266 -14.50 11.86 6.47
CA GLY A 266 -15.06 12.07 5.12
C GLY A 266 -15.39 13.54 4.84
N GLY A 267 -15.95 14.28 5.81
CA GLY A 267 -16.20 15.72 5.71
C GLY A 267 -14.90 16.53 5.65
N ARG A 268 -13.93 16.27 6.54
CA ARG A 268 -12.63 16.97 6.56
C ARG A 268 -11.80 16.77 5.29
N ILE A 269 -11.81 15.56 4.71
CA ILE A 269 -11.09 15.30 3.47
C ILE A 269 -11.71 16.12 2.33
N LEU A 270 -13.04 16.22 2.27
CA LEU A 270 -13.73 17.05 1.29
C LEU A 270 -13.39 18.54 1.46
N GLU A 271 -13.36 19.07 2.70
CA GLU A 271 -12.96 20.45 3.00
C GLU A 271 -11.47 20.75 2.69
N THR A 272 -10.61 19.71 2.65
CA THR A 272 -9.17 19.86 2.33
C THR A 272 -8.91 19.78 0.82
N ILE A 273 -9.90 19.32 0.07
CA ILE A 273 -9.86 19.18 -1.40
C ILE A 273 -10.46 20.41 -2.11
N GLU A 274 -11.26 21.22 -1.42
CA GLU A 274 -11.72 22.55 -1.83
C GLU A 274 -10.68 23.64 -1.50
#